data_96426a8883c28cd8a58257331c40bf7c
#
_entry.id   96426a8883c28cd8a58257331c40bf7c
#
_cell.length_a   1.000
_cell.length_b   1.000
_cell.length_c   1.000
_cell.angle_alpha   90.00
_cell.angle_beta   90.00
_cell.angle_gamma   90.00
#
_symmetry.space_group_name_H-M   'P 1'
#
loop_
_entity.id
_entity.type
_entity.pdbx_description
1 polymer ?
#
loop_
_entity_poly.entity_id
_entity_poly.type
_entity_poly.pdbx_seq_one_letter_code
_entity_poly.pdbx_strand_id
1 'polypeptide(L)'
;RVPYKSFWSGFIDPTSWTAGTDQSDFQEIPDAGAITGMVGGEYCTILMERAIVRATYTGPPLIWQFDKVETARGCQVPGSVCNIGHMVFYLSDDGFYMFDGSRSQPIGAEKINRFFLEEDFNISFKDKMTSTVDPQNQLAVWSYVSNSSIDGTPDRLLIYNYALGRWSLANVKNDLIAPFFTPGYTLEDLDNLSTSIDALPASLDSALYKGGQFLFGGALGANIHAFSGDPL
;
A
#
# COMPACT_ATOMS: atom_id res chain seq x y z
N ARG A 1 -6.94 5.09 23.69
CA ARG A 1 -6.17 5.26 22.44
C ARG A 1 -6.28 6.74 22.01
N VAL A 2 -5.16 7.38 21.76
CA VAL A 2 -5.13 8.76 21.28
C VAL A 2 -4.77 8.71 19.79
N PRO A 3 -5.72 9.01 18.88
CA PRO A 3 -5.56 8.70 17.45
C PRO A 3 -4.52 9.60 16.73
N TYR A 4 -4.14 10.70 17.34
CA TYR A 4 -3.17 11.66 16.82
C TYR A 4 -1.79 11.56 17.49
N LYS A 5 -1.50 10.44 18.14
CA LYS A 5 -0.26 10.23 18.89
C LYS A 5 0.59 9.15 18.23
N SER A 6 1.80 9.51 17.87
CA SER A 6 2.81 8.59 17.36
C SER A 6 3.74 8.16 18.50
N PHE A 7 4.03 6.86 18.58
CA PHE A 7 4.97 6.29 19.54
C PHE A 7 6.10 5.62 18.78
N TRP A 8 7.27 5.57 19.40
CA TRP A 8 8.40 4.79 18.89
C TRP A 8 9.06 4.00 20.03
N SER A 9 9.63 2.85 19.69
CA SER A 9 10.35 1.97 20.62
C SER A 9 11.75 2.54 20.93
N GLY A 10 12.42 1.89 21.87
CA GLY A 10 13.81 2.14 22.18
C GLY A 10 14.74 1.93 20.98
N PHE A 11 15.91 2.57 21.02
CA PHE A 11 16.94 2.41 20.00
C PHE A 11 17.49 0.98 20.03
N ILE A 12 17.42 0.28 18.89
CA ILE A 12 17.84 -1.14 18.73
C ILE A 12 17.01 -2.15 19.56
N ASP A 13 16.09 -1.68 20.41
CA ASP A 13 15.21 -2.57 21.19
C ASP A 13 13.73 -2.32 20.88
N PRO A 14 13.11 -3.11 19.98
CA PRO A 14 11.71 -2.97 19.63
C PRO A 14 10.74 -3.37 20.74
N THR A 15 11.21 -3.91 21.85
CA THR A 15 10.40 -4.29 23.01
C THR A 15 10.33 -3.19 24.08
N SER A 16 11.24 -2.21 24.05
CA SER A 16 11.27 -1.06 24.98
C SER A 16 10.34 0.05 24.51
N TRP A 17 9.20 0.24 25.21
CA TRP A 17 8.17 1.23 24.89
C TRP A 17 7.91 2.23 26.03
N THR A 18 8.78 2.26 27.04
CA THR A 18 8.66 3.17 28.17
C THR A 18 9.22 4.54 27.80
N ALA A 19 8.36 5.54 27.71
CA ALA A 19 8.75 6.91 27.36
C ALA A 19 9.89 7.43 28.27
N GLY A 20 10.90 8.02 27.64
CA GLY A 20 12.10 8.51 28.33
C GLY A 20 13.18 7.44 28.62
N THR A 21 12.96 6.17 28.24
CA THR A 21 13.93 5.09 28.41
C THR A 21 14.45 4.65 27.05
N ASP A 22 15.77 4.49 26.90
CA ASP A 22 16.43 4.02 25.67
C ASP A 22 16.00 4.77 24.39
N GLN A 23 15.72 6.05 24.50
CA GLN A 23 15.19 6.92 23.42
C GLN A 23 13.73 6.60 23.00
N SER A 24 13.04 5.69 23.66
CA SER A 24 11.60 5.48 23.48
C SER A 24 10.83 6.70 23.95
N ASP A 25 9.89 7.17 23.15
CA ASP A 25 9.04 8.32 23.51
C ASP A 25 7.80 8.37 22.59
N PHE A 26 7.11 9.50 22.64
CA PHE A 26 5.94 9.77 21.79
C PHE A 26 5.86 11.23 21.38
N GLN A 27 5.13 11.49 20.30
CA GLN A 27 4.78 12.85 19.86
C GLN A 27 3.27 12.93 19.62
N GLU A 28 2.65 13.97 20.14
CA GLU A 28 1.27 14.32 19.85
C GLU A 28 1.20 15.37 18.73
N ILE A 29 0.26 15.16 17.78
CA ILE A 29 0.02 16.05 16.64
C ILE A 29 -1.49 16.36 16.59
N PRO A 30 -2.02 17.18 17.53
CA PRO A 30 -3.46 17.28 17.77
C PRO A 30 -4.25 17.96 16.64
N ASP A 31 -3.62 18.83 15.84
CA ASP A 31 -4.33 19.74 14.91
C ASP A 31 -4.68 19.09 13.57
N ALA A 32 -4.20 17.87 13.32
CA ALA A 32 -4.26 17.24 12.00
C ALA A 32 -5.28 16.10 11.89
N GLY A 33 -6.02 15.82 12.97
CA GLY A 33 -6.94 14.68 13.04
C GLY A 33 -6.23 13.37 13.39
N ALA A 34 -6.83 12.23 13.05
CA ALA A 34 -6.26 10.92 13.32
C ALA A 34 -5.10 10.60 12.36
N ILE A 35 -4.15 9.79 12.83
CA ILE A 35 -3.15 9.15 11.97
C ILE A 35 -3.86 8.03 11.19
N THR A 36 -3.79 8.09 9.87
CA THR A 36 -4.45 7.17 8.95
C THR A 36 -3.47 6.22 8.28
N GLY A 37 -2.20 6.59 8.19
CA GLY A 37 -1.17 5.73 7.62
C GLY A 37 0.23 6.19 7.97
N MET A 38 1.18 5.28 7.86
CA MET A 38 2.60 5.55 8.03
C MET A 38 3.40 4.82 6.96
N VAL A 39 4.32 5.52 6.35
CA VAL A 39 5.23 4.96 5.33
C VAL A 39 6.66 5.23 5.77
N GLY A 40 7.42 4.14 5.91
CA GLY A 40 8.85 4.20 6.27
C GLY A 40 9.73 4.38 5.04
N GLY A 41 10.95 4.89 5.27
CA GLY A 41 11.98 5.11 4.25
C GLY A 41 13.16 5.84 4.86
N GLU A 42 13.80 6.72 4.12
CA GLU A 42 14.83 7.63 4.63
C GLU A 42 14.29 8.51 5.77
N TYR A 43 13.03 8.85 5.71
CA TYR A 43 12.23 9.47 6.76
C TYR A 43 10.90 8.72 6.87
N CYS A 44 10.18 8.94 7.97
CA CYS A 44 8.84 8.40 8.12
C CYS A 44 7.82 9.44 7.66
N THR A 45 7.00 9.08 6.67
CA THR A 45 5.84 9.89 6.25
C THR A 45 4.62 9.45 7.05
N ILE A 46 4.08 10.33 7.87
CA ILE A 46 2.88 10.12 8.68
C ILE A 46 1.73 10.82 7.98
N LEU A 47 0.79 10.04 7.45
CA LEU A 47 -0.43 10.55 6.87
C LEU A 47 -1.49 10.68 7.97
N MET A 48 -2.11 11.85 8.02
CA MET A 48 -3.20 12.16 8.95
C MET A 48 -4.44 12.58 8.14
N GLU A 49 -5.58 12.71 8.79
CA GLU A 49 -6.82 13.11 8.10
C GLU A 49 -6.70 14.46 7.36
N ARG A 50 -5.93 15.41 7.90
CA ARG A 50 -5.84 16.78 7.36
C ARG A 50 -4.41 17.31 7.20
N ALA A 51 -3.41 16.46 7.34
CA ALA A 51 -2.02 16.85 7.18
C ALA A 51 -1.16 15.67 6.77
N ILE A 52 0.02 15.96 6.26
CA ILE A 52 1.12 15.00 6.12
C ILE A 52 2.31 15.55 6.92
N VAL A 53 2.84 14.69 7.77
CA VAL A 53 3.97 15.02 8.64
C VAL A 53 5.15 14.14 8.26
N ARG A 54 6.30 14.75 8.08
CA ARG A 54 7.56 14.07 7.89
C ARG A 54 8.27 13.97 9.24
N ALA A 55 8.56 12.76 9.68
CA ALA A 55 9.38 12.50 10.85
C ALA A 55 10.78 12.06 10.42
N THR A 56 11.77 12.84 10.81
CA THR A 56 13.18 12.60 10.49
C THR A 56 13.94 12.25 11.76
N TYR A 57 14.70 11.16 11.73
CA TYR A 57 15.54 10.80 12.86
C TYR A 57 16.75 11.73 12.97
N THR A 58 16.89 12.40 14.11
CA THR A 58 17.95 13.38 14.37
C THR A 58 18.90 12.93 15.48
N GLY A 59 18.55 11.87 16.20
CA GLY A 59 19.28 11.42 17.37
C GLY A 59 19.09 12.30 18.61
N PRO A 60 19.73 11.91 19.74
CA PRO A 60 19.63 12.65 21.00
C PRO A 60 20.09 14.11 20.85
N PRO A 61 19.45 15.08 21.54
CA PRO A 61 18.39 14.87 22.54
C PRO A 61 16.97 14.80 21.99
N LEU A 62 16.75 15.14 20.72
CA LEU A 62 15.42 15.33 20.14
C LEU A 62 14.81 14.02 19.62
N ILE A 63 15.63 13.02 19.31
CA ILE A 63 15.32 11.72 18.72
C ILE A 63 14.67 11.85 17.33
N TRP A 64 13.46 12.40 17.23
CA TRP A 64 12.73 12.65 16.00
C TRP A 64 12.34 14.11 15.85
N GLN A 65 12.51 14.66 14.67
CA GLN A 65 11.97 15.94 14.27
C GLN A 65 10.70 15.70 13.42
N PHE A 66 9.62 16.41 13.76
CA PHE A 66 8.32 16.30 13.09
C PHE A 66 8.02 17.61 12.35
N ASP A 67 8.03 17.56 11.03
CA ASP A 67 7.74 18.69 10.16
C ASP A 67 6.40 18.48 9.45
N LYS A 68 5.44 19.39 9.63
CA LYS A 68 4.21 19.38 8.82
C LYS A 68 4.54 19.88 7.42
N VAL A 69 4.58 18.98 6.44
CA VAL A 69 4.93 19.31 5.04
C VAL A 69 3.70 19.58 4.18
N GLU A 70 2.54 19.06 4.59
CA GLU A 70 1.25 19.38 3.99
C GLU A 70 0.24 19.67 5.11
N THR A 71 -0.47 20.81 5.02
CA THR A 71 -1.36 21.28 6.09
C THR A 71 -2.83 21.42 5.66
N ALA A 72 -3.09 21.30 4.37
CA ALA A 72 -4.44 21.48 3.80
C ALA A 72 -5.10 20.17 3.40
N ARG A 73 -4.31 19.10 3.30
CA ARG A 73 -4.77 17.78 2.80
C ARG A 73 -4.17 16.66 3.63
N GLY A 74 -4.89 15.56 3.67
CA GLY A 74 -4.45 14.34 4.29
C GLY A 74 -5.15 13.13 3.71
N CYS A 75 -4.91 11.97 4.28
CA CYS A 75 -5.50 10.72 3.84
C CYS A 75 -6.80 10.45 4.59
N GLN A 76 -7.92 10.31 3.87
CA GLN A 76 -9.23 10.04 4.47
C GLN A 76 -9.53 8.54 4.60
N VAL A 77 -8.85 7.72 3.80
CA VAL A 77 -9.09 6.27 3.76
C VAL A 77 -7.76 5.55 3.99
N PRO A 78 -7.56 4.96 5.18
CA PRO A 78 -6.30 4.29 5.53
C PRO A 78 -5.84 3.24 4.53
N GLY A 79 -6.78 2.44 4.01
CA GLY A 79 -6.51 1.40 3.03
C GLY A 79 -6.12 1.90 1.63
N SER A 80 -6.19 3.21 1.39
CA SER A 80 -5.77 3.81 0.11
C SER A 80 -4.27 4.11 0.02
N VAL A 81 -3.54 3.97 1.14
CA VAL A 81 -2.13 4.33 1.22
C VAL A 81 -1.27 3.23 0.64
N CYS A 82 -0.58 3.51 -0.45
CA CYS A 82 0.48 2.66 -0.99
C CYS A 82 1.67 3.52 -1.42
N ASN A 83 2.84 2.92 -1.52
CA ASN A 83 4.05 3.66 -1.85
C ASN A 83 5.02 2.88 -2.71
N ILE A 84 5.85 3.61 -3.42
CA ILE A 84 7.05 3.12 -4.08
C ILE A 84 8.21 4.07 -3.78
N GLY A 85 9.20 3.57 -3.04
CA GLY A 85 10.27 4.43 -2.54
C GLY A 85 9.68 5.58 -1.69
N HIS A 86 10.01 6.81 -2.07
CA HIS A 86 9.54 8.03 -1.40
C HIS A 86 8.19 8.55 -1.90
N MET A 87 7.69 8.05 -3.03
CA MET A 87 6.39 8.43 -3.56
C MET A 87 5.28 7.68 -2.81
N VAL A 88 4.34 8.41 -2.25
CA VAL A 88 3.19 7.87 -1.51
C VAL A 88 1.91 8.27 -2.23
N PHE A 89 1.10 7.29 -2.56
CA PHE A 89 -0.22 7.49 -3.15
C PHE A 89 -1.29 7.34 -2.07
N TYR A 90 -2.30 8.20 -2.09
CA TYR A 90 -3.37 8.18 -1.12
C TYR A 90 -4.64 8.85 -1.63
N LEU A 91 -5.77 8.55 -0.97
CA LEU A 91 -7.07 9.16 -1.23
C LEU A 91 -7.36 10.22 -0.18
N SER A 92 -7.53 11.46 -0.62
CA SER A 92 -8.04 12.59 0.16
C SER A 92 -9.56 12.73 -0.01
N ASP A 93 -10.15 13.74 0.61
CA ASP A 93 -11.58 14.07 0.49
C ASP A 93 -11.97 14.55 -0.92
N ASP A 94 -11.06 15.17 -1.64
CA ASP A 94 -11.25 15.72 -2.98
C ASP A 94 -10.66 14.84 -4.11
N GLY A 95 -10.05 13.70 -3.78
CA GLY A 95 -9.57 12.73 -4.77
C GLY A 95 -8.19 12.14 -4.50
N PHE A 96 -7.61 11.56 -5.55
CA PHE A 96 -6.33 10.87 -5.46
C PHE A 96 -5.15 11.82 -5.60
N TYR A 97 -4.16 11.61 -4.73
CA TYR A 97 -2.93 12.38 -4.67
C TYR A 97 -1.70 11.49 -4.66
N MET A 98 -0.61 12.04 -5.14
CA MET A 98 0.74 11.52 -4.98
C MET A 98 1.55 12.53 -4.17
N PHE A 99 2.14 12.09 -3.07
CA PHE A 99 3.08 12.85 -2.26
C PHE A 99 4.51 12.46 -2.63
N ASP A 100 5.34 13.44 -2.97
CA ASP A 100 6.72 13.25 -3.44
C ASP A 100 7.79 13.43 -2.35
N GLY A 101 7.36 13.51 -1.07
CA GLY A 101 8.23 13.81 0.08
C GLY A 101 8.25 15.28 0.47
N SER A 102 7.79 16.19 -0.38
CA SER A 102 7.74 17.64 -0.13
C SER A 102 6.37 18.27 -0.34
N ARG A 103 5.60 17.75 -1.29
CA ARG A 103 4.28 18.28 -1.65
C ARG A 103 3.37 17.19 -2.19
N SER A 104 2.07 17.44 -2.11
CA SER A 104 1.04 16.60 -2.70
C SER A 104 0.64 17.12 -4.09
N GLN A 105 0.63 16.22 -5.07
CA GLN A 105 0.23 16.50 -6.44
C GLN A 105 -1.07 15.76 -6.76
N PRO A 106 -2.11 16.43 -7.29
CA PRO A 106 -3.33 15.77 -7.70
C PRO A 106 -3.07 14.90 -8.93
N ILE A 107 -3.43 13.62 -8.86
CA ILE A 107 -3.26 12.67 -9.96
C ILE A 107 -4.59 12.27 -10.61
N GLY A 108 -5.69 12.39 -9.87
CA GLY A 108 -7.04 12.04 -10.32
C GLY A 108 -7.90 13.22 -10.79
N ALA A 109 -7.45 14.46 -10.59
CA ALA A 109 -8.20 15.65 -10.95
C ALA A 109 -8.52 15.68 -12.46
N GLU A 110 -9.76 16.04 -12.80
CA GLU A 110 -10.30 16.11 -14.18
C GLU A 110 -10.22 14.79 -14.98
N LYS A 111 -9.79 13.68 -14.32
CA LYS A 111 -9.65 12.37 -14.95
C LYS A 111 -10.61 11.35 -14.36
N ILE A 112 -10.44 11.02 -13.09
CA ILE A 112 -11.16 9.92 -12.44
C ILE A 112 -11.92 10.33 -11.18
N ASN A 113 -11.52 11.43 -10.50
CA ASN A 113 -12.05 11.78 -9.19
C ASN A 113 -13.58 11.91 -9.19
N ARG A 114 -14.14 12.59 -10.19
CA ARG A 114 -15.59 12.78 -10.28
C ARG A 114 -16.31 11.45 -10.39
N PHE A 115 -15.93 10.61 -11.36
CA PHE A 115 -16.52 9.29 -11.53
C PHE A 115 -16.36 8.45 -10.25
N PHE A 116 -15.16 8.41 -9.68
CA PHE A 116 -14.88 7.60 -8.52
C PHE A 116 -15.69 8.05 -7.29
N LEU A 117 -15.63 9.35 -6.93
CA LEU A 117 -16.25 9.85 -5.70
C LEU A 117 -17.77 10.01 -5.79
N GLU A 118 -18.30 10.43 -6.95
CA GLU A 118 -19.73 10.74 -7.09
C GLU A 118 -20.56 9.55 -7.58
N GLU A 119 -20.00 8.67 -8.41
CA GLU A 119 -20.77 7.66 -9.12
C GLU A 119 -20.48 6.22 -8.64
N ASP A 120 -19.21 5.88 -8.40
CA ASP A 120 -18.81 4.47 -8.28
C ASP A 120 -18.41 4.04 -6.86
N PHE A 121 -17.72 4.86 -6.09
CA PHE A 121 -17.20 4.49 -4.77
C PHE A 121 -18.29 4.45 -3.69
N ASN A 122 -18.45 3.29 -3.05
CA ASN A 122 -19.35 3.16 -1.93
C ASN A 122 -18.66 3.56 -0.62
N ILE A 123 -18.89 4.80 -0.19
CA ILE A 123 -18.27 5.39 1.00
C ILE A 123 -18.60 4.62 2.30
N SER A 124 -19.71 3.88 2.34
CA SER A 124 -20.11 3.09 3.51
C SER A 124 -19.16 1.92 3.77
N PHE A 125 -18.42 1.49 2.75
CA PHE A 125 -17.44 0.42 2.82
C PHE A 125 -16.00 0.89 2.62
N LYS A 126 -15.72 2.16 2.88
CA LYS A 126 -14.37 2.74 2.72
C LYS A 126 -13.26 1.97 3.46
N ASP A 127 -13.61 1.34 4.59
CA ASP A 127 -12.67 0.57 5.40
C ASP A 127 -12.23 -0.76 4.75
N LYS A 128 -12.95 -1.20 3.71
CA LYS A 128 -12.59 -2.38 2.91
C LYS A 128 -11.67 -2.07 1.73
N MET A 129 -11.36 -0.79 1.50
CA MET A 129 -10.40 -0.42 0.48
C MET A 129 -9.02 -0.98 0.82
N THR A 130 -8.36 -1.54 -0.17
CA THR A 130 -6.97 -1.96 -0.08
C THR A 130 -6.19 -1.44 -1.27
N SER A 131 -4.91 -1.21 -1.08
CA SER A 131 -4.06 -0.66 -2.13
C SER A 131 -2.69 -1.31 -2.14
N THR A 132 -2.09 -1.34 -3.31
CA THR A 132 -0.74 -1.85 -3.49
C THR A 132 -0.09 -1.25 -4.73
N VAL A 133 1.21 -1.44 -4.87
CA VAL A 133 1.98 -0.99 -6.04
C VAL A 133 2.59 -2.18 -6.73
N ASP A 134 2.48 -2.22 -8.05
CA ASP A 134 3.25 -3.09 -8.94
C ASP A 134 4.41 -2.28 -9.52
N PRO A 135 5.63 -2.47 -9.01
CA PRO A 135 6.79 -1.73 -9.49
C PRO A 135 7.26 -2.16 -10.88
N GLN A 136 6.96 -3.38 -11.31
CA GLN A 136 7.38 -3.91 -12.62
C GLN A 136 6.60 -3.24 -13.75
N ASN A 137 5.28 -3.11 -13.58
CA ASN A 137 4.40 -2.48 -14.57
C ASN A 137 4.14 -1.00 -14.28
N GLN A 138 4.74 -0.46 -13.20
CA GLN A 138 4.59 0.93 -12.79
C GLN A 138 3.13 1.33 -12.49
N LEU A 139 2.44 0.46 -11.75
CA LEU A 139 1.04 0.63 -11.43
C LEU A 139 0.85 0.84 -9.92
N ALA A 140 0.02 1.81 -9.56
CA ALA A 140 -0.62 1.88 -8.26
C ALA A 140 -2.08 1.41 -8.41
N VAL A 141 -2.51 0.50 -7.55
CA VAL A 141 -3.80 -0.19 -7.68
C VAL A 141 -4.57 -0.10 -6.38
N TRP A 142 -5.84 0.24 -6.48
CA TRP A 142 -6.78 0.29 -5.37
C TRP A 142 -7.94 -0.66 -5.63
N SER A 143 -8.20 -1.56 -4.70
CA SER A 143 -9.40 -2.37 -4.68
C SER A 143 -10.43 -1.72 -3.77
N TYR A 144 -11.66 -1.62 -4.21
CA TYR A 144 -12.73 -0.97 -3.47
C TYR A 144 -14.11 -1.58 -3.76
N VAL A 145 -15.06 -1.25 -2.91
CA VAL A 145 -16.46 -1.63 -3.09
C VAL A 145 -17.16 -0.58 -3.93
N SER A 146 -17.73 -1.00 -5.06
CA SER A 146 -18.52 -0.10 -5.90
C SER A 146 -19.96 0.07 -5.37
N ASN A 147 -20.64 1.11 -5.85
CA ASN A 147 -22.07 1.30 -5.57
C ASN A 147 -22.95 0.22 -6.20
N SER A 148 -22.43 -0.56 -7.15
CA SER A 148 -23.11 -1.70 -7.75
C SER A 148 -22.90 -3.02 -7.01
N SER A 149 -22.01 -3.08 -6.02
CA SER A 149 -21.76 -4.26 -5.21
C SER A 149 -22.97 -4.56 -4.30
N ILE A 150 -23.51 -5.78 -4.41
CA ILE A 150 -24.71 -6.20 -3.66
C ILE A 150 -24.32 -6.70 -2.26
N ASP A 151 -23.16 -7.34 -2.15
CA ASP A 151 -22.70 -8.02 -0.93
C ASP A 151 -21.68 -7.21 -0.11
N GLY A 152 -21.31 -6.02 -0.60
CA GLY A 152 -20.30 -5.18 0.02
C GLY A 152 -18.89 -5.79 -0.01
N THR A 153 -18.64 -6.71 -0.95
CA THR A 153 -17.29 -7.21 -1.25
C THR A 153 -16.65 -6.29 -2.28
N PRO A 154 -15.34 -5.96 -2.15
CA PRO A 154 -14.63 -5.22 -3.18
C PRO A 154 -14.74 -5.93 -4.53
N ASP A 155 -15.21 -5.20 -5.53
CA ASP A 155 -15.56 -5.72 -6.86
C ASP A 155 -14.91 -4.94 -8.00
N ARG A 156 -14.16 -3.89 -7.66
CA ARG A 156 -13.49 -3.01 -8.61
C ARG A 156 -12.02 -2.82 -8.27
N LEU A 157 -11.21 -2.76 -9.32
CA LEU A 157 -9.82 -2.30 -9.25
C LEU A 157 -9.68 -1.00 -10.02
N LEU A 158 -9.25 0.05 -9.32
CA LEU A 158 -8.81 1.29 -9.95
C LEU A 158 -7.30 1.24 -10.11
N ILE A 159 -6.81 1.43 -11.32
CA ILE A 159 -5.42 1.24 -11.70
C ILE A 159 -4.86 2.55 -12.22
N TYR A 160 -3.77 3.01 -11.65
CA TYR A 160 -3.05 4.20 -12.09
C TYR A 160 -1.64 3.84 -12.54
N ASN A 161 -1.35 4.05 -13.82
CA ASN A 161 0.02 3.96 -14.33
C ASN A 161 0.73 5.29 -14.03
N TYR A 162 1.65 5.25 -13.05
CA TYR A 162 2.30 6.48 -12.58
C TYR A 162 3.41 6.98 -13.50
N ALA A 163 3.89 6.17 -14.44
CA ALA A 163 4.82 6.63 -15.47
C ALA A 163 4.10 7.37 -16.61
N LEU A 164 2.91 6.88 -17.00
CA LEU A 164 2.15 7.44 -18.10
C LEU A 164 1.09 8.47 -17.66
N GLY A 165 0.78 8.52 -16.37
CA GLY A 165 -0.28 9.36 -15.81
C GLY A 165 -1.69 8.97 -16.27
N ARG A 166 -1.91 7.67 -16.57
CA ARG A 166 -3.16 7.14 -17.12
C ARG A 166 -3.89 6.28 -16.09
N TRP A 167 -5.21 6.31 -16.17
CA TRP A 167 -6.11 5.55 -15.33
C TRP A 167 -6.82 4.45 -16.11
N SER A 168 -7.08 3.34 -15.46
CA SER A 168 -7.85 2.21 -15.96
C SER A 168 -8.73 1.64 -14.85
N LEU A 169 -9.79 0.95 -15.23
CA LEU A 169 -10.70 0.28 -14.31
C LEU A 169 -10.84 -1.18 -14.72
N ALA A 170 -10.89 -2.06 -13.74
CA ALA A 170 -11.17 -3.49 -13.94
C ALA A 170 -12.23 -3.98 -12.94
N ASN A 171 -13.02 -4.94 -13.36
CA ASN A 171 -14.04 -5.57 -12.51
C ASN A 171 -13.48 -6.90 -12.02
N VAL A 172 -13.07 -6.95 -10.78
CA VAL A 172 -12.50 -8.15 -10.15
C VAL A 172 -12.95 -8.19 -8.71
N LYS A 173 -13.65 -9.27 -8.32
CA LYS A 173 -13.96 -9.51 -6.91
C LYS A 173 -12.72 -10.00 -6.17
N ASN A 174 -12.45 -9.36 -5.02
CA ASN A 174 -11.37 -9.75 -4.13
C ASN A 174 -11.65 -9.20 -2.73
N ASP A 175 -11.08 -9.81 -1.70
CA ASP A 175 -11.12 -9.29 -0.33
C ASP A 175 -9.92 -8.41 -0.03
N LEU A 176 -8.78 -8.71 -0.66
CA LEU A 176 -7.51 -8.04 -0.45
C LEU A 176 -6.68 -8.11 -1.74
N ILE A 177 -5.97 -7.05 -2.05
CA ILE A 177 -4.90 -7.06 -3.05
C ILE A 177 -3.54 -6.91 -2.37
N ALA A 178 -2.55 -7.67 -2.85
CA ALA A 178 -1.21 -7.63 -2.30
C ALA A 178 -0.15 -8.05 -3.35
N PRO A 179 1.08 -7.58 -3.20
CA PRO A 179 2.22 -8.16 -3.88
C PRO A 179 2.63 -9.44 -3.16
N PHE A 180 3.02 -10.45 -3.92
CA PHE A 180 3.66 -11.64 -3.37
C PHE A 180 4.80 -12.10 -4.27
N PHE A 181 5.63 -12.96 -3.72
CA PHE A 181 6.72 -13.57 -4.46
C PHE A 181 6.44 -15.06 -4.58
N THR A 182 6.72 -15.63 -5.76
CA THR A 182 6.65 -17.07 -5.92
C THR A 182 7.64 -17.72 -4.95
N PRO A 183 7.24 -18.78 -4.23
CA PRO A 183 8.21 -19.63 -3.57
C PRO A 183 9.08 -20.29 -4.63
N GLY A 184 10.38 -20.49 -4.33
CA GLY A 184 11.24 -21.35 -5.16
C GLY A 184 10.88 -22.80 -4.93
N TYR A 185 11.19 -23.63 -5.89
CA TYR A 185 11.14 -25.08 -5.72
C TYR A 185 12.39 -25.56 -4.97
N THR A 186 12.21 -26.34 -3.94
CA THR A 186 13.28 -27.10 -3.31
C THR A 186 13.61 -28.34 -4.15
N LEU A 187 14.74 -29.00 -3.88
CA LEU A 187 15.04 -30.27 -4.57
C LEU A 187 13.96 -31.32 -4.29
N GLU A 188 13.41 -31.33 -3.09
CA GLU A 188 12.31 -32.21 -2.68
C GLU A 188 11.01 -31.91 -3.42
N ASP A 189 10.73 -30.64 -3.72
CA ASP A 189 9.58 -30.24 -4.52
C ASP A 189 9.75 -30.70 -5.98
N LEU A 190 10.96 -30.68 -6.52
CA LEU A 190 11.26 -31.17 -7.86
C LEU A 190 11.07 -32.70 -7.97
N ASP A 191 11.40 -33.45 -6.90
CA ASP A 191 11.13 -34.89 -6.84
C ASP A 191 9.63 -35.23 -6.90
N ASN A 192 8.79 -34.33 -6.39
CA ASN A 192 7.33 -34.47 -6.50
C ASN A 192 6.78 -34.13 -7.90
N LEU A 193 7.51 -33.30 -8.66
CA LEU A 193 7.15 -32.92 -10.03
C LEU A 193 7.54 -33.99 -11.06
N SER A 194 8.68 -34.64 -10.86
CA SER A 194 9.18 -35.66 -11.78
C SER A 194 10.13 -36.61 -11.07
N THR A 195 10.04 -37.88 -11.43
CA THR A 195 10.95 -38.94 -10.95
C THR A 195 12.34 -38.90 -11.61
N SER A 196 12.53 -38.03 -12.59
CA SER A 196 13.80 -37.87 -13.32
C SER A 196 14.02 -36.41 -13.68
N ILE A 197 15.23 -35.93 -13.50
CA ILE A 197 15.64 -34.58 -13.89
C ILE A 197 15.45 -34.33 -15.39
N ASP A 198 15.70 -35.35 -16.21
CA ASP A 198 15.58 -35.28 -17.68
C ASP A 198 14.10 -35.19 -18.14
N ALA A 199 13.16 -35.55 -17.28
CA ALA A 199 11.72 -35.49 -17.55
C ALA A 199 11.06 -34.23 -17.00
N LEU A 200 11.81 -33.31 -16.41
CA LEU A 200 11.27 -32.03 -15.96
C LEU A 200 10.78 -31.18 -17.16
N PRO A 201 9.65 -30.46 -17.01
CA PRO A 201 9.07 -29.67 -18.09
C PRO A 201 9.94 -28.51 -18.56
N ALA A 202 10.95 -28.12 -17.78
CA ALA A 202 11.89 -27.07 -18.10
C ALA A 202 13.28 -27.37 -17.55
N SER A 203 14.31 -26.68 -18.04
CA SER A 203 15.68 -26.77 -17.52
C SER A 203 15.74 -26.28 -16.04
N LEU A 204 16.60 -26.90 -15.23
CA LEU A 204 16.77 -26.57 -13.81
C LEU A 204 17.12 -25.10 -13.53
N ASP A 205 17.75 -24.43 -14.49
CA ASP A 205 18.09 -23.01 -14.41
C ASP A 205 16.95 -22.09 -14.90
N SER A 206 15.82 -22.68 -15.31
CA SER A 206 14.63 -21.94 -15.73
C SER A 206 14.09 -21.03 -14.63
N ALA A 207 13.59 -19.88 -15.03
CA ALA A 207 12.88 -18.97 -14.14
C ALA A 207 11.65 -19.61 -13.46
N LEU A 208 11.09 -20.69 -14.04
CA LEU A 208 9.99 -21.46 -13.50
C LEU A 208 10.31 -22.03 -12.11
N TYR A 209 11.54 -22.48 -11.88
CA TYR A 209 11.98 -23.08 -10.62
C TYR A 209 12.62 -22.09 -9.65
N LYS A 210 13.05 -20.93 -10.17
CA LYS A 210 13.60 -19.86 -9.34
C LYS A 210 12.46 -19.16 -8.62
N GLY A 211 12.52 -19.15 -7.29
CA GLY A 211 11.62 -18.33 -6.47
C GLY A 211 11.91 -16.85 -6.62
N GLY A 212 11.08 -16.03 -5.95
CA GLY A 212 11.26 -14.60 -5.90
C GLY A 212 10.75 -13.84 -7.12
N GLN A 213 9.97 -14.47 -8.00
CA GLN A 213 9.24 -13.72 -9.03
C GLN A 213 8.13 -12.91 -8.35
N PHE A 214 8.12 -11.62 -8.63
CA PHE A 214 7.06 -10.74 -8.18
C PHE A 214 5.75 -11.11 -8.88
N LEU A 215 4.72 -11.34 -8.09
CA LEU A 215 3.36 -11.53 -8.56
C LEU A 215 2.46 -10.48 -7.93
N PHE A 216 1.66 -9.87 -8.76
CA PHE A 216 0.57 -9.01 -8.32
C PHE A 216 -0.73 -9.81 -8.33
N GLY A 217 -1.49 -9.75 -7.27
CA GLY A 217 -2.75 -10.49 -7.22
C GLY A 217 -3.62 -10.14 -6.02
N GLY A 218 -4.62 -10.95 -5.78
CA GLY A 218 -5.58 -10.77 -4.71
C GLY A 218 -5.98 -12.06 -4.05
N ALA A 219 -6.58 -11.94 -2.88
CA ALA A 219 -7.23 -13.02 -2.16
C ALA A 219 -8.75 -12.85 -2.25
N LEU A 220 -9.46 -13.97 -2.41
CA LEU A 220 -10.91 -14.05 -2.31
C LEU A 220 -11.28 -15.31 -1.51
N GLY A 221 -11.82 -15.12 -0.31
CA GLY A 221 -12.06 -16.21 0.63
C GLY A 221 -10.75 -16.93 1.00
N ALA A 222 -10.68 -18.23 0.73
CA ALA A 222 -9.49 -19.04 0.99
C ALA A 222 -8.53 -19.15 -0.20
N ASN A 223 -8.83 -18.51 -1.32
CA ASN A 223 -8.02 -18.61 -2.55
C ASN A 223 -7.18 -17.36 -2.78
N ILE A 224 -5.97 -17.57 -3.28
CA ILE A 224 -5.06 -16.52 -3.76
C ILE A 224 -4.98 -16.61 -5.28
N HIS A 225 -5.15 -15.50 -5.95
CA HIS A 225 -5.14 -15.40 -7.40
C HIS A 225 -4.06 -14.42 -7.84
N ALA A 226 -3.22 -14.82 -8.80
CA ALA A 226 -2.31 -13.91 -9.46
C ALA A 226 -3.02 -13.24 -10.65
N PHE A 227 -2.78 -11.94 -10.84
CA PHE A 227 -3.22 -11.21 -12.01
C PHE A 227 -2.13 -11.32 -13.09
N SER A 228 -2.13 -12.44 -13.82
CA SER A 228 -1.10 -12.73 -14.82
C SER A 228 -1.29 -11.95 -16.14
N GLY A 229 -2.51 -11.46 -16.37
CA GLY A 229 -2.85 -10.81 -17.63
C GLY A 229 -3.01 -11.77 -18.82
N ASP A 230 -2.85 -13.06 -18.61
CA ASP A 230 -3.14 -14.04 -19.66
C ASP A 230 -4.66 -14.12 -19.87
N PRO A 231 -5.14 -13.97 -21.12
CA PRO A 231 -6.56 -14.15 -21.39
C PRO A 231 -6.94 -15.60 -21.11
N LEU A 232 -8.07 -15.79 -20.42
CA LEU A 232 -8.71 -17.09 -20.24
C LEU A 232 -9.22 -17.62 -21.58
#